data_0dfb0752f30fac64943fd93b2dc7f7ce
#
_entry.id   0dfb0752f30fac64943fd93b2dc7f7ce
#
_cell.length_a   1.000
_cell.length_b   1.000
_cell.length_c   1.000
_cell.angle_alpha   90.00
_cell.angle_beta   90.00
_cell.angle_gamma   90.00
#
_symmetry.space_group_name_H-M   'P 1'
#
loop_
_entity.id
_entity.type
_entity.pdbx_description
1 polymer ?
#
loop_
_entity_poly.entity_id
_entity_poly.type
_entity_poly.pdbx_seq_one_letter_code
_entity_poly.pdbx_strand_id
1 'polypeptide(L)'
;EFFAKEHPDRYFECYIAEQQMVAAAVGLAARGWVPYAGTFAAFLTRAYDFVRMASISGAGLNLVGSHAGVAIGQDGPSQMGLEDLAMMRAIHGSTVLYPCDANQTARLVAEMAGLEGIRYLRTGRGESPVIYGADEEFPIGGSKVLRFSQSDRMTIVAAGVTVHEALKAAEALDQEGIRVRVVDLYSVKPVDRVTLRQAAEDTGCLLTVEDHHEEGGIGDAVLDAFTDGRPVPRLVRLAVRAMPGSASPEEQLHAAGIDAESISAAARLLVEQAIVP
;
A
#
# COMPACT_ATOMS: atom_id res chain seq x y z
N GLU A 1 3.21 -15.18 -17.14
CA GLU A 1 3.83 -15.90 -18.27
C GLU A 1 5.03 -16.74 -17.84
N PHE A 2 6.05 -16.19 -17.15
CA PHE A 2 7.28 -16.93 -16.80
C PHE A 2 6.99 -18.17 -15.96
N PHE A 3 6.24 -18.00 -14.84
CA PHE A 3 5.87 -19.12 -13.99
C PHE A 3 5.07 -20.22 -14.74
N ALA A 4 4.13 -19.83 -15.58
CA ALA A 4 3.34 -20.77 -16.36
C ALA A 4 4.18 -21.57 -17.37
N LYS A 5 5.25 -20.96 -17.93
CA LYS A 5 6.17 -21.65 -18.83
C LYS A 5 7.09 -22.63 -18.11
N GLU A 6 7.60 -22.22 -16.93
CA GLU A 6 8.54 -23.04 -16.16
C GLU A 6 7.85 -24.13 -15.35
N HIS A 7 6.61 -23.87 -14.91
CA HIS A 7 5.84 -24.75 -14.02
C HIS A 7 4.39 -24.96 -14.49
N PRO A 8 4.16 -25.49 -15.70
CA PRO A 8 2.82 -25.61 -16.29
C PRO A 8 1.86 -26.46 -15.45
N ASP A 9 2.37 -27.47 -14.74
CA ASP A 9 1.57 -28.34 -13.88
C ASP A 9 1.15 -27.67 -12.55
N ARG A 10 1.65 -26.47 -12.29
CA ARG A 10 1.40 -25.68 -11.07
C ARG A 10 0.71 -24.36 -11.37
N TYR A 11 0.39 -24.08 -12.62
CA TYR A 11 -0.32 -22.90 -13.06
C TYR A 11 -1.74 -23.25 -13.49
N PHE A 12 -2.72 -22.49 -12.97
CA PHE A 12 -4.13 -22.68 -13.25
C PHE A 12 -4.71 -21.36 -13.77
N GLU A 13 -5.15 -21.36 -15.02
CA GLU A 13 -5.86 -20.22 -15.59
C GLU A 13 -7.35 -20.32 -15.25
N CYS A 14 -7.86 -19.33 -14.53
CA CYS A 14 -9.26 -19.29 -14.09
C CYS A 14 -10.12 -18.34 -14.92
N TYR A 15 -9.55 -17.70 -15.93
CA TYR A 15 -10.23 -16.71 -16.78
C TYR A 15 -10.96 -15.64 -15.98
N ILE A 16 -12.18 -15.24 -16.38
CA ILE A 16 -13.00 -14.23 -15.69
C ILE A 16 -13.89 -14.92 -14.64
N ALA A 17 -13.27 -15.59 -13.66
CA ALA A 17 -13.96 -16.34 -12.63
C ALA A 17 -13.27 -16.19 -11.25
N GLU A 18 -13.23 -14.98 -10.73
CA GLU A 18 -12.51 -14.64 -9.48
C GLU A 18 -13.00 -15.45 -8.28
N GLN A 19 -14.30 -15.74 -8.19
CA GLN A 19 -14.87 -16.58 -7.14
C GLN A 19 -14.33 -18.01 -7.22
N GLN A 20 -14.28 -18.57 -8.43
CA GLN A 20 -13.73 -19.92 -8.65
C GLN A 20 -12.22 -19.95 -8.40
N MET A 21 -11.50 -18.90 -8.78
CA MET A 21 -10.06 -18.78 -8.51
C MET A 21 -9.76 -18.84 -7.01
N VAL A 22 -10.48 -18.05 -6.21
CA VAL A 22 -10.31 -18.05 -4.74
C VAL A 22 -10.76 -19.38 -4.14
N ALA A 23 -11.90 -19.96 -4.58
CA ALA A 23 -12.38 -21.25 -4.10
C ALA A 23 -11.39 -22.38 -4.41
N ALA A 24 -10.81 -22.41 -5.60
CA ALA A 24 -9.77 -23.38 -5.97
C ALA A 24 -8.52 -23.21 -5.10
N ALA A 25 -8.08 -21.98 -4.85
CA ALA A 25 -6.96 -21.70 -3.98
C ALA A 25 -7.21 -22.19 -2.53
N VAL A 26 -8.42 -22.01 -1.99
CA VAL A 26 -8.81 -22.57 -0.69
C VAL A 26 -8.67 -24.09 -0.70
N GLY A 27 -9.15 -24.77 -1.75
CA GLY A 27 -9.03 -26.21 -1.90
C GLY A 27 -7.59 -26.70 -1.95
N LEU A 28 -6.71 -25.96 -2.67
CA LEU A 28 -5.28 -26.23 -2.72
C LEU A 28 -4.62 -26.05 -1.35
N ALA A 29 -4.91 -24.95 -0.66
CA ALA A 29 -4.41 -24.69 0.69
C ALA A 29 -4.80 -25.80 1.68
N ALA A 30 -6.04 -26.27 1.64
CA ALA A 30 -6.53 -27.37 2.45
C ALA A 30 -5.78 -28.70 2.19
N ARG A 31 -5.10 -28.82 1.06
CA ARG A 31 -4.25 -29.97 0.68
C ARG A 31 -2.76 -29.74 0.96
N GLY A 32 -2.41 -28.65 1.65
CA GLY A 32 -1.03 -28.35 2.04
C GLY A 32 -0.22 -27.60 0.98
N TRP A 33 -0.86 -27.07 -0.07
CA TRP A 33 -0.21 -26.19 -1.04
C TRP A 33 -0.13 -24.77 -0.53
N VAL A 34 0.79 -23.99 -1.08
CA VAL A 34 0.91 -22.53 -0.86
C VAL A 34 0.43 -21.80 -2.11
N PRO A 35 -0.90 -21.59 -2.27
CA PRO A 35 -1.45 -20.99 -3.46
C PRO A 35 -1.21 -19.47 -3.51
N TYR A 36 -0.93 -18.96 -4.70
CA TYR A 36 -0.96 -17.54 -5.02
C TYR A 36 -2.07 -17.32 -6.06
N ALA A 37 -3.07 -16.53 -5.72
CA ALA A 37 -4.19 -16.21 -6.58
C ALA A 37 -4.16 -14.72 -6.93
N GLY A 38 -4.07 -14.40 -8.22
CA GLY A 38 -3.88 -13.02 -8.69
C GLY A 38 -4.90 -12.62 -9.75
N THR A 39 -5.42 -11.40 -9.60
CA THR A 39 -6.25 -10.68 -10.56
C THR A 39 -6.08 -9.18 -10.34
N PHE A 40 -6.81 -8.33 -11.06
CA PHE A 40 -6.84 -6.91 -10.73
C PHE A 40 -7.43 -6.70 -9.32
N ALA A 41 -6.88 -5.75 -8.58
CA ALA A 41 -7.34 -5.42 -7.24
C ALA A 41 -8.85 -5.11 -7.20
N ALA A 42 -9.35 -4.37 -8.20
CA ALA A 42 -10.77 -4.07 -8.36
C ALA A 42 -11.64 -5.34 -8.47
N PHE A 43 -11.17 -6.37 -9.17
CA PHE A 43 -11.97 -7.57 -9.43
C PHE A 43 -11.97 -8.57 -8.28
N LEU A 44 -11.07 -8.43 -7.30
CA LEU A 44 -11.15 -9.18 -6.05
C LEU A 44 -12.43 -8.88 -5.26
N THR A 45 -13.08 -7.73 -5.50
CA THR A 45 -14.41 -7.42 -4.94
C THR A 45 -15.43 -8.50 -5.24
N ARG A 46 -15.38 -9.10 -6.44
CA ARG A 46 -16.27 -10.18 -6.86
C ARG A 46 -16.09 -11.46 -6.04
N ALA A 47 -14.88 -11.71 -5.53
CA ALA A 47 -14.56 -12.87 -4.72
C ALA A 47 -14.53 -12.59 -3.22
N TYR A 48 -14.93 -11.41 -2.76
CA TYR A 48 -14.73 -10.97 -1.39
C TYR A 48 -15.40 -11.87 -0.35
N ASP A 49 -16.60 -12.38 -0.61
CA ASP A 49 -17.24 -13.36 0.29
C ASP A 49 -16.43 -14.65 0.40
N PHE A 50 -15.84 -15.14 -0.69
CA PHE A 50 -14.95 -16.31 -0.68
C PHE A 50 -13.69 -16.06 0.16
N VAL A 51 -13.10 -14.87 0.07
CA VAL A 51 -11.96 -14.47 0.91
C VAL A 51 -12.36 -14.41 2.38
N ARG A 52 -13.52 -13.84 2.68
CA ARG A 52 -14.10 -13.79 4.03
C ARG A 52 -14.32 -15.21 4.58
N MET A 53 -14.91 -16.10 3.79
CA MET A 53 -15.15 -17.49 4.19
C MET A 53 -13.85 -18.28 4.36
N ALA A 54 -12.83 -18.00 3.56
CA ALA A 54 -11.50 -18.57 3.70
C ALA A 54 -10.87 -18.20 5.05
N SER A 55 -10.98 -16.92 5.46
CA SER A 55 -10.52 -16.47 6.78
C SER A 55 -11.25 -17.20 7.92
N ILE A 56 -12.57 -17.33 7.85
CA ILE A 56 -13.37 -18.04 8.86
C ILE A 56 -12.96 -19.54 8.95
N SER A 57 -12.61 -20.14 7.83
CA SER A 57 -12.18 -21.53 7.74
C SER A 57 -10.70 -21.75 8.11
N GLY A 58 -9.96 -20.69 8.43
CA GLY A 58 -8.53 -20.76 8.71
C GLY A 58 -7.66 -21.13 7.50
N ALA A 59 -8.14 -20.90 6.29
CA ALA A 59 -7.38 -21.19 5.07
C ALA A 59 -6.25 -20.18 4.86
N GLY A 60 -5.06 -20.65 4.48
CA GLY A 60 -3.91 -19.82 4.12
C GLY A 60 -3.90 -19.48 2.63
N LEU A 61 -4.13 -18.19 2.28
CA LEU A 61 -4.14 -17.74 0.89
C LEU A 61 -3.18 -16.57 0.68
N ASN A 62 -2.44 -16.60 -0.43
CA ASN A 62 -1.73 -15.44 -0.94
C ASN A 62 -2.56 -14.84 -2.09
N LEU A 63 -3.08 -13.64 -1.88
CA LEU A 63 -3.83 -12.88 -2.87
C LEU A 63 -2.96 -11.76 -3.42
N VAL A 64 -2.96 -11.59 -4.73
CA VAL A 64 -2.24 -10.50 -5.40
C VAL A 64 -3.25 -9.68 -6.19
N GLY A 65 -3.41 -8.41 -5.79
CA GLY A 65 -4.22 -7.43 -6.49
C GLY A 65 -3.34 -6.51 -7.32
N SER A 66 -3.33 -6.70 -8.63
CA SER A 66 -2.63 -5.81 -9.56
C SER A 66 -3.53 -4.66 -10.02
N HIS A 67 -2.98 -3.71 -10.77
CA HIS A 67 -3.74 -2.58 -11.33
C HIS A 67 -4.50 -1.80 -10.25
N ALA A 68 -3.88 -1.61 -9.09
CA ALA A 68 -4.48 -0.86 -8.00
C ALA A 68 -4.20 0.65 -8.15
N GLY A 69 -5.16 1.46 -7.74
CA GLY A 69 -5.04 2.91 -7.68
C GLY A 69 -5.33 3.64 -8.99
N VAL A 70 -5.31 4.97 -8.94
CA VAL A 70 -5.48 5.83 -10.12
C VAL A 70 -4.24 5.82 -11.02
N ALA A 71 -3.08 5.44 -10.48
CA ALA A 71 -1.82 5.36 -11.23
C ALA A 71 -1.84 4.34 -12.39
N ILE A 72 -2.89 3.53 -12.53
CA ILE A 72 -3.06 2.67 -13.69
C ILE A 72 -3.42 3.45 -14.97
N GLY A 73 -3.92 4.66 -14.83
CA GLY A 73 -4.10 5.60 -15.95
C GLY A 73 -5.35 5.33 -16.79
N GLN A 74 -5.15 5.08 -18.09
CA GLN A 74 -6.18 5.11 -19.12
C GLN A 74 -7.28 4.06 -18.99
N ASP A 75 -7.05 2.99 -18.26
CA ASP A 75 -8.03 1.90 -18.09
C ASP A 75 -9.33 2.39 -17.42
N GLY A 76 -9.24 3.47 -16.66
CA GLY A 76 -10.38 4.13 -16.05
C GLY A 76 -10.90 3.47 -14.76
N PRO A 77 -11.91 4.08 -14.13
CA PRO A 77 -12.31 3.76 -12.75
C PRO A 77 -12.83 2.34 -12.54
N SER A 78 -13.36 1.69 -13.56
CA SER A 78 -13.85 0.31 -13.43
C SER A 78 -12.74 -0.73 -13.23
N GLN A 79 -11.50 -0.40 -13.56
CA GLN A 79 -10.33 -1.24 -13.35
C GLN A 79 -9.43 -0.77 -12.20
N MET A 80 -9.64 0.44 -11.71
CA MET A 80 -8.88 1.00 -10.59
C MET A 80 -9.31 0.34 -9.27
N GLY A 81 -8.38 -0.34 -8.59
CA GLY A 81 -8.61 -0.80 -7.21
C GLY A 81 -8.41 0.37 -6.26
N LEU A 82 -9.49 0.92 -5.71
CA LEU A 82 -9.47 2.06 -4.79
C LEU A 82 -10.06 1.72 -3.41
N GLU A 83 -10.63 0.54 -3.25
CA GLU A 83 -11.25 0.01 -2.03
C GLU A 83 -10.52 -1.23 -1.47
N ASP A 84 -9.55 -1.73 -2.20
CA ASP A 84 -8.90 -3.00 -1.95
C ASP A 84 -8.14 -3.07 -0.61
N LEU A 85 -7.43 -1.99 -0.22
CA LEU A 85 -6.78 -1.93 1.08
C LEU A 85 -7.82 -2.00 2.21
N ALA A 86 -8.91 -1.23 2.12
CA ALA A 86 -10.00 -1.22 3.09
C ALA A 86 -10.62 -2.61 3.25
N MET A 87 -10.97 -3.24 2.13
CA MET A 87 -11.54 -4.59 2.10
C MET A 87 -10.63 -5.62 2.76
N MET A 88 -9.35 -5.64 2.37
CA MET A 88 -8.40 -6.65 2.87
C MET A 88 -7.99 -6.37 4.31
N ARG A 89 -7.91 -5.11 4.74
CA ARG A 89 -7.69 -4.77 6.16
C ARG A 89 -8.84 -5.20 7.05
N ALA A 90 -10.08 -5.20 6.55
CA ALA A 90 -11.27 -5.65 7.30
C ALA A 90 -11.30 -7.17 7.53
N ILE A 91 -10.59 -7.98 6.77
CA ILE A 91 -10.50 -9.41 6.97
C ILE A 91 -9.76 -9.73 8.28
N HIS A 92 -10.37 -10.54 9.14
CA HIS A 92 -9.77 -10.95 10.40
C HIS A 92 -8.45 -11.69 10.19
N GLY A 93 -7.40 -11.29 10.93
CA GLY A 93 -6.08 -11.93 10.87
C GLY A 93 -5.36 -11.78 9.53
N SER A 94 -5.79 -10.87 8.64
CA SER A 94 -5.10 -10.66 7.36
C SER A 94 -3.77 -9.92 7.51
N THR A 95 -2.87 -10.19 6.57
CA THR A 95 -1.68 -9.37 6.29
C THR A 95 -1.91 -8.60 5.00
N VAL A 96 -1.63 -7.30 4.99
CA VAL A 96 -1.83 -6.41 3.83
C VAL A 96 -0.55 -5.66 3.55
N LEU A 97 0.01 -5.86 2.36
CA LEU A 97 1.31 -5.37 1.93
C LEU A 97 1.19 -4.54 0.66
N TYR A 98 1.94 -3.43 0.59
CA TYR A 98 1.96 -2.56 -0.58
C TYR A 98 3.39 -2.11 -0.90
N PRO A 99 4.16 -2.92 -1.64
CA PRO A 99 5.51 -2.58 -2.06
C PRO A 99 5.56 -1.42 -3.05
N CYS A 100 6.67 -0.69 -3.05
CA CYS A 100 6.90 0.43 -3.97
C CYS A 100 7.84 0.10 -5.14
N ASP A 101 8.58 -1.02 -5.08
CA ASP A 101 9.48 -1.42 -6.16
C ASP A 101 9.56 -2.94 -6.37
N ALA A 102 10.27 -3.35 -7.41
CA ALA A 102 10.38 -4.76 -7.80
C ALA A 102 11.15 -5.61 -6.77
N ASN A 103 12.22 -5.09 -6.18
CA ASN A 103 13.02 -5.82 -5.18
C ASN A 103 12.24 -6.04 -3.90
N GLN A 104 11.55 -5.01 -3.41
CA GLN A 104 10.64 -5.10 -2.27
C GLN A 104 9.50 -6.08 -2.54
N THR A 105 8.90 -6.03 -3.74
CA THR A 105 7.86 -6.98 -4.17
C THR A 105 8.36 -8.41 -4.10
N ALA A 106 9.53 -8.70 -4.66
CA ALA A 106 10.09 -10.05 -4.68
C ALA A 106 10.33 -10.59 -3.26
N ARG A 107 10.84 -9.76 -2.36
CA ARG A 107 11.07 -10.14 -0.95
C ARG A 107 9.77 -10.38 -0.20
N LEU A 108 8.79 -9.48 -0.34
CA LEU A 108 7.50 -9.63 0.33
C LEU A 108 6.71 -10.85 -0.19
N VAL A 109 6.79 -11.17 -1.49
CA VAL A 109 6.21 -12.41 -2.03
C VAL A 109 6.84 -13.64 -1.38
N ALA A 110 8.17 -13.65 -1.19
CA ALA A 110 8.83 -14.76 -0.51
C ALA A 110 8.42 -14.88 0.97
N GLU A 111 8.36 -13.74 1.70
CA GLU A 111 7.91 -13.70 3.10
C GLU A 111 6.47 -14.20 3.26
N MET A 112 5.58 -13.84 2.35
CA MET A 112 4.18 -14.27 2.38
C MET A 112 4.02 -15.79 2.38
N ALA A 113 4.92 -16.53 1.74
CA ALA A 113 4.84 -18.00 1.67
C ALA A 113 4.92 -18.68 3.05
N GLY A 114 5.62 -18.07 4.01
CA GLY A 114 5.78 -18.57 5.36
C GLY A 114 4.74 -18.14 6.37
N LEU A 115 3.81 -17.26 6.00
CA LEU A 115 2.79 -16.73 6.91
C LEU A 115 1.52 -17.58 6.93
N GLU A 116 0.75 -17.43 8.00
CA GLU A 116 -0.60 -18.03 8.13
C GLU A 116 -1.70 -17.01 7.75
N GLY A 117 -2.92 -17.51 7.52
CA GLY A 117 -4.11 -16.70 7.25
C GLY A 117 -4.18 -16.14 5.83
N ILE A 118 -4.88 -15.04 5.68
CA ILE A 118 -5.04 -14.35 4.39
C ILE A 118 -3.95 -13.29 4.24
N ARG A 119 -3.19 -13.38 3.17
CA ARG A 119 -2.13 -12.41 2.82
C ARG A 119 -2.48 -11.74 1.51
N TYR A 120 -2.45 -10.44 1.50
CA TYR A 120 -2.74 -9.63 0.33
C TYR A 120 -1.54 -8.75 -0.03
N LEU A 121 -1.11 -8.84 -1.27
CA LEU A 121 -0.09 -7.98 -1.87
C LEU A 121 -0.72 -7.10 -2.93
N ARG A 122 -0.61 -5.80 -2.76
CA ARG A 122 -1.09 -4.78 -3.69
C ARG A 122 0.01 -4.38 -4.65
N THR A 123 -0.28 -4.34 -5.95
CA THR A 123 0.67 -3.83 -6.95
C THR A 123 -0.02 -2.89 -7.94
N GLY A 124 0.75 -1.97 -8.52
CA GLY A 124 0.31 -1.13 -9.63
C GLY A 124 0.36 -1.86 -10.98
N ARG A 125 0.22 -1.10 -12.06
CA ARG A 125 0.33 -1.59 -13.45
C ARG A 125 1.69 -1.29 -14.07
N GLY A 126 2.19 -0.09 -13.85
CA GLY A 126 3.41 0.43 -14.48
C GLY A 126 4.68 -0.06 -13.80
N GLU A 127 5.79 0.13 -14.48
CA GLU A 127 7.11 0.00 -13.88
C GLU A 127 7.35 1.15 -12.91
N SER A 128 7.99 0.84 -11.78
CA SER A 128 8.44 1.85 -10.81
C SER A 128 9.96 1.82 -10.69
N PRO A 129 10.60 2.97 -10.39
CA PRO A 129 12.03 3.00 -10.10
C PRO A 129 12.38 2.04 -8.98
N VAL A 130 13.49 1.32 -9.11
CA VAL A 130 14.02 0.46 -8.05
C VAL A 130 14.82 1.32 -7.09
N ILE A 131 14.42 1.38 -5.83
CA ILE A 131 15.07 2.16 -4.78
C ILE A 131 15.74 1.31 -3.71
N TYR A 132 15.36 0.04 -3.61
CA TYR A 132 15.93 -0.91 -2.65
C TYR A 132 16.91 -1.89 -3.28
N GLY A 133 17.88 -2.32 -2.49
CA GLY A 133 18.78 -3.41 -2.87
C GLY A 133 18.08 -4.77 -2.95
N ALA A 134 18.59 -5.67 -3.79
CA ALA A 134 18.01 -7.01 -3.95
C ALA A 134 18.07 -7.87 -2.67
N ASP A 135 19.03 -7.60 -1.78
CA ASP A 135 19.22 -8.35 -0.54
C ASP A 135 18.61 -7.68 0.69
N GLU A 136 17.88 -6.59 0.51
CA GLU A 136 17.26 -5.87 1.60
C GLU A 136 16.10 -6.64 2.23
N GLU A 137 15.99 -6.60 3.55
CA GLU A 137 14.96 -7.31 4.31
C GLU A 137 13.76 -6.41 4.60
N PHE A 138 12.55 -6.98 4.52
CA PHE A 138 11.28 -6.30 4.76
C PHE A 138 10.42 -7.10 5.74
N PRO A 139 10.73 -7.07 7.05
CA PRO A 139 9.96 -7.82 8.03
C PRO A 139 8.50 -7.37 8.05
N ILE A 140 7.59 -8.34 8.11
CA ILE A 140 6.15 -8.06 8.16
C ILE A 140 5.81 -7.28 9.44
N GLY A 141 5.04 -6.21 9.29
CA GLY A 141 4.75 -5.27 10.37
C GLY A 141 5.78 -4.15 10.51
N GLY A 142 6.77 -4.10 9.62
CA GLY A 142 7.77 -3.04 9.54
C GLY A 142 7.43 -1.94 8.53
N SER A 143 8.29 -0.94 8.51
CA SER A 143 8.34 0.15 7.53
C SER A 143 9.79 0.54 7.26
N LYS A 144 10.05 1.38 6.28
CA LYS A 144 11.39 1.90 5.99
C LYS A 144 11.41 3.42 6.07
N VAL A 145 12.36 3.97 6.81
CA VAL A 145 12.63 5.41 6.83
C VAL A 145 13.60 5.72 5.70
N LEU A 146 13.10 6.33 4.63
CA LEU A 146 13.86 6.63 3.40
C LEU A 146 14.62 7.94 3.47
N ARG A 147 14.06 8.93 4.17
CA ARG A 147 14.72 10.20 4.46
C ARG A 147 14.55 10.54 5.93
N PHE A 148 15.61 11.01 6.54
CA PHE A 148 15.64 11.39 7.94
C PHE A 148 16.66 12.50 8.18
N SER A 149 16.28 13.48 8.99
CA SER A 149 17.19 14.41 9.64
C SER A 149 16.68 14.79 11.04
N GLN A 150 17.56 15.28 11.90
CA GLN A 150 17.17 15.77 13.24
C GLN A 150 16.34 17.07 13.19
N SER A 151 16.29 17.73 12.05
CA SER A 151 15.55 18.98 11.82
C SER A 151 14.29 18.78 10.96
N ASP A 152 13.81 17.54 10.84
CA ASP A 152 12.58 17.27 10.12
C ASP A 152 11.39 17.97 10.79
N ARG A 153 10.63 18.68 9.97
CA ARG A 153 9.48 19.49 10.40
C ARG A 153 8.16 18.71 10.39
N MET A 154 8.13 17.62 9.67
CA MET A 154 6.99 16.70 9.56
C MET A 154 7.44 15.37 8.97
N THR A 155 6.56 14.37 9.03
CA THR A 155 6.77 13.07 8.39
C THR A 155 5.73 12.83 7.30
N ILE A 156 6.19 12.47 6.11
CA ILE A 156 5.35 11.97 5.01
C ILE A 156 5.34 10.45 5.10
N VAL A 157 4.15 9.84 5.18
CA VAL A 157 3.95 8.39 5.21
C VAL A 157 3.26 7.98 3.92
N ALA A 158 3.91 7.15 3.13
CA ALA A 158 3.42 6.71 1.82
C ALA A 158 3.62 5.20 1.67
N ALA A 159 3.00 4.58 0.66
CA ALA A 159 3.25 3.20 0.26
C ALA A 159 3.03 3.03 -1.24
N GLY A 160 3.72 2.05 -1.84
CA GLY A 160 3.61 1.80 -3.28
C GLY A 160 4.00 3.00 -4.14
N VAL A 161 3.20 3.33 -5.13
CA VAL A 161 3.51 4.42 -6.09
C VAL A 161 3.70 5.77 -5.41
N THR A 162 2.98 6.08 -4.34
CA THR A 162 3.08 7.37 -3.65
C THR A 162 4.39 7.56 -2.89
N VAL A 163 5.17 6.51 -2.66
CA VAL A 163 6.54 6.62 -2.12
C VAL A 163 7.44 7.42 -3.06
N HIS A 164 7.34 7.16 -4.37
CA HIS A 164 8.15 7.88 -5.36
C HIS A 164 7.76 9.36 -5.45
N GLU A 165 6.47 9.66 -5.35
CA GLU A 165 5.99 11.04 -5.31
C GLU A 165 6.42 11.76 -4.01
N ALA A 166 6.38 11.06 -2.88
CA ALA A 166 6.86 11.58 -1.59
C ALA A 166 8.37 11.89 -1.60
N LEU A 167 9.19 11.04 -2.26
CA LEU A 167 10.62 11.28 -2.40
C LEU A 167 10.92 12.51 -3.27
N LYS A 168 10.21 12.67 -4.41
CA LYS A 168 10.32 13.87 -5.27
C LYS A 168 9.90 15.14 -4.50
N ALA A 169 8.79 15.07 -3.77
CA ALA A 169 8.32 16.18 -2.94
C ALA A 169 9.33 16.56 -1.86
N ALA A 170 9.91 15.57 -1.17
CA ALA A 170 10.92 15.80 -0.16
C ALA A 170 12.20 16.41 -0.71
N GLU A 171 12.59 16.08 -1.93
CA GLU A 171 13.74 16.71 -2.61
C GLU A 171 13.44 18.17 -2.97
N ALA A 172 12.26 18.48 -3.49
CA ALA A 172 11.83 19.85 -3.80
C ALA A 172 11.76 20.71 -2.53
N LEU A 173 11.19 20.19 -1.44
CA LEU A 173 11.10 20.88 -0.16
C LEU A 173 12.48 21.14 0.48
N ASP A 174 13.43 20.22 0.33
CA ASP A 174 14.79 20.39 0.85
C ASP A 174 15.53 21.56 0.15
N GLN A 175 15.27 21.78 -1.15
CA GLN A 175 15.79 22.94 -1.89
C GLN A 175 15.23 24.28 -1.35
N GLU A 176 14.07 24.24 -0.71
CA GLU A 176 13.44 25.39 -0.05
C GLU A 176 13.84 25.52 1.44
N GLY A 177 14.70 24.61 1.94
CA GLY A 177 15.11 24.56 3.34
C GLY A 177 14.08 23.92 4.27
N ILE A 178 13.06 23.25 3.74
CA ILE A 178 12.04 22.50 4.49
C ILE A 178 12.44 21.03 4.50
N ARG A 179 12.93 20.54 5.63
CA ARG A 179 13.28 19.13 5.80
C ARG A 179 12.10 18.33 6.27
N VAL A 180 11.91 17.17 5.63
CA VAL A 180 10.82 16.24 5.94
C VAL A 180 11.34 14.81 5.99
N ARG A 181 10.80 14.03 6.93
CA ARG A 181 10.99 12.58 6.97
C ARG A 181 10.09 11.91 5.94
N VAL A 182 10.56 10.86 5.29
CA VAL A 182 9.76 10.01 4.40
C VAL A 182 9.80 8.59 4.91
N VAL A 183 8.61 8.01 5.13
CA VAL A 183 8.43 6.63 5.57
C VAL A 183 7.68 5.86 4.49
N ASP A 184 8.26 4.77 4.01
CA ASP A 184 7.59 3.74 3.21
C ASP A 184 6.89 2.75 4.14
N LEU A 185 5.57 2.80 4.19
CA LEU A 185 4.71 1.94 4.99
C LEU A 185 4.28 0.71 4.18
N TYR A 186 5.24 -0.09 3.72
CA TYR A 186 4.96 -1.28 2.90
C TYR A 186 4.09 -2.32 3.61
N SER A 187 4.12 -2.39 4.94
CA SER A 187 3.22 -3.22 5.74
C SER A 187 2.06 -2.36 6.27
N VAL A 188 0.93 -2.44 5.56
CA VAL A 188 -0.28 -1.69 5.91
C VAL A 188 -1.04 -2.38 7.05
N LYS A 189 -0.94 -3.73 7.11
CA LYS A 189 -1.45 -4.54 8.22
C LYS A 189 -0.63 -5.82 8.35
N PRO A 190 -0.03 -6.09 9.53
CA PRO A 190 0.04 -5.21 10.68
C PRO A 190 0.84 -3.94 10.37
N VAL A 191 0.51 -2.85 11.06
CA VAL A 191 1.19 -1.56 10.88
C VAL A 191 2.39 -1.43 11.81
N ASP A 192 3.45 -0.75 11.37
CA ASP A 192 4.63 -0.43 12.18
C ASP A 192 4.34 0.67 13.20
N ARG A 193 3.83 0.26 14.35
CA ARG A 193 3.49 1.17 15.45
C ARG A 193 4.71 1.89 16.02
N VAL A 194 5.87 1.24 16.02
CA VAL A 194 7.09 1.79 16.63
C VAL A 194 7.61 2.96 15.82
N THR A 195 7.83 2.75 14.54
CA THR A 195 8.34 3.80 13.63
C THR A 195 7.36 4.96 13.50
N LEU A 196 6.05 4.69 13.37
CA LEU A 196 5.05 5.75 13.23
C LEU A 196 4.93 6.62 14.49
N ARG A 197 4.98 6.01 15.67
CA ARG A 197 4.95 6.75 16.94
C ARG A 197 6.19 7.61 17.13
N GLN A 198 7.37 7.04 16.87
CA GLN A 198 8.61 7.79 16.94
C GLN A 198 8.61 8.96 15.95
N ALA A 199 8.15 8.73 14.72
CA ALA A 199 8.02 9.79 13.72
C ALA A 199 7.08 10.91 14.18
N ALA A 200 5.93 10.56 14.78
CA ALA A 200 4.98 11.52 15.33
C ALA A 200 5.53 12.31 16.54
N GLU A 201 6.26 11.64 17.43
CA GLU A 201 6.91 12.28 18.58
C GLU A 201 8.00 13.26 18.13
N ASP A 202 8.82 12.86 17.14
CA ASP A 202 9.92 13.68 16.64
C ASP A 202 9.45 14.92 15.85
N THR A 203 8.39 14.76 15.04
CA THR A 203 7.99 15.78 14.05
C THR A 203 6.67 16.47 14.36
N GLY A 204 5.87 15.93 15.27
CA GLY A 204 4.58 16.49 15.70
C GLY A 204 3.47 16.44 14.64
N CYS A 205 3.77 16.10 13.39
CA CYS A 205 2.82 16.09 12.28
C CYS A 205 3.10 14.97 11.28
N LEU A 206 2.05 14.24 10.90
CA LEU A 206 2.09 13.21 9.88
C LEU A 206 1.24 13.64 8.67
N LEU A 207 1.77 13.46 7.47
CA LEU A 207 1.05 13.58 6.20
C LEU A 207 1.01 12.20 5.53
N THR A 208 -0.16 11.58 5.46
CA THR A 208 -0.31 10.33 4.70
C THR A 208 -0.66 10.62 3.24
N VAL A 209 -0.08 9.83 2.34
CA VAL A 209 -0.33 9.94 0.91
C VAL A 209 -0.67 8.56 0.37
N GLU A 210 -1.86 8.43 -0.20
CA GLU A 210 -2.37 7.14 -0.64
C GLU A 210 -3.08 7.17 -1.99
N ASP A 211 -2.71 6.25 -2.86
CA ASP A 211 -3.40 5.98 -4.12
C ASP A 211 -4.57 5.00 -3.88
N HIS A 212 -5.51 5.43 -3.07
CA HIS A 212 -6.66 4.70 -2.57
C HIS A 212 -7.71 5.71 -2.07
N HIS A 213 -8.97 5.32 -1.91
CA HIS A 213 -9.94 6.14 -1.21
C HIS A 213 -9.53 6.38 0.25
N GLU A 214 -10.00 7.50 0.81
CA GLU A 214 -9.63 7.92 2.17
C GLU A 214 -10.07 6.92 3.25
N GLU A 215 -11.20 6.25 3.01
CA GLU A 215 -11.82 5.33 3.95
C GLU A 215 -11.10 3.98 3.97
N GLY A 216 -10.60 3.58 5.12
CA GLY A 216 -9.98 2.28 5.35
C GLY A 216 -8.59 2.08 4.75
N GLY A 217 -8.00 3.12 4.13
CA GLY A 217 -6.70 3.08 3.48
C GLY A 217 -5.51 3.25 4.44
N ILE A 218 -4.44 3.86 3.93
CA ILE A 218 -3.17 4.08 4.65
C ILE A 218 -3.37 5.06 5.81
N GLY A 219 -4.15 6.12 5.62
CA GLY A 219 -4.43 7.09 6.68
C GLY A 219 -5.07 6.44 7.90
N ASP A 220 -6.03 5.55 7.70
CA ASP A 220 -6.65 4.79 8.79
C ASP A 220 -5.68 3.77 9.40
N ALA A 221 -4.84 3.13 8.58
CA ALA A 221 -3.80 2.22 9.10
C ALA A 221 -2.80 2.95 10.01
N VAL A 222 -2.42 4.18 9.65
CA VAL A 222 -1.55 5.03 10.49
C VAL A 222 -2.24 5.38 11.80
N LEU A 223 -3.53 5.72 11.79
CA LEU A 223 -4.29 6.00 13.02
C LEU A 223 -4.37 4.78 13.95
N ASP A 224 -4.40 3.56 13.42
CA ASP A 224 -4.37 2.34 14.24
C ASP A 224 -3.11 2.26 15.13
N ALA A 225 -2.02 2.95 14.77
CA ALA A 225 -0.82 3.01 15.59
C ALA A 225 -1.03 3.75 16.92
N PHE A 226 -2.07 4.57 17.06
CA PHE A 226 -2.34 5.45 18.20
C PHE A 226 -3.59 5.07 19.01
N THR A 227 -4.12 3.87 18.82
CA THR A 227 -5.38 3.41 19.45
C THR A 227 -5.25 2.92 20.88
N ASP A 228 -4.07 2.97 21.51
CA ASP A 228 -3.80 2.50 22.87
C ASP A 228 -3.82 3.60 23.95
N GLY A 229 -4.55 4.69 23.71
CA GLY A 229 -4.69 5.81 24.64
C GLY A 229 -3.58 6.86 24.53
N ARG A 230 -2.65 6.72 23.59
CA ARG A 230 -1.68 7.77 23.28
C ARG A 230 -2.31 8.94 22.55
N PRO A 231 -1.78 10.15 22.67
CA PRO A 231 -2.23 11.28 21.87
C PRO A 231 -2.13 10.98 20.38
N VAL A 232 -3.20 11.25 19.64
CA VAL A 232 -3.18 11.18 18.18
C VAL A 232 -2.41 12.39 17.66
N PRO A 233 -1.38 12.23 16.82
CA PRO A 233 -0.65 13.36 16.25
C PRO A 233 -1.54 14.17 15.32
N ARG A 234 -1.13 15.38 14.98
CA ARG A 234 -1.73 16.09 13.85
C ARG A 234 -1.54 15.25 12.61
N LEU A 235 -2.63 14.81 12.02
CA LEU A 235 -2.64 13.97 10.81
C LEU A 235 -3.39 14.67 9.69
N VAL A 236 -2.76 14.78 8.53
CA VAL A 236 -3.39 15.22 7.28
C VAL A 236 -3.29 14.08 6.27
N ARG A 237 -4.33 13.92 5.45
CA ARG A 237 -4.41 12.85 4.47
C ARG A 237 -4.52 13.41 3.06
N LEU A 238 -3.71 12.91 2.14
CA LEU A 238 -3.90 13.04 0.71
C LEU A 238 -4.33 11.68 0.17
N ALA A 239 -5.49 11.62 -0.45
CA ALA A 239 -6.13 10.39 -0.91
C ALA A 239 -7.01 10.69 -2.12
N VAL A 240 -7.44 9.66 -2.83
CA VAL A 240 -8.37 9.77 -3.95
C VAL A 240 -9.78 10.04 -3.42
N ARG A 241 -10.23 11.29 -3.46
CA ARG A 241 -11.55 11.72 -2.94
C ARG A 241 -12.64 11.85 -3.99
N ALA A 242 -12.27 12.03 -5.24
CA ALA A 242 -13.23 12.13 -6.34
C ALA A 242 -13.21 10.86 -7.19
N MET A 243 -14.33 10.56 -7.85
CA MET A 243 -14.36 9.48 -8.84
C MET A 243 -13.41 9.83 -9.99
N PRO A 244 -12.37 9.02 -10.25
CA PRO A 244 -11.42 9.30 -11.31
C PRO A 244 -12.02 9.11 -12.70
N GLY A 245 -11.35 9.69 -13.70
CA GLY A 245 -11.65 9.45 -15.12
C GLY A 245 -10.64 8.51 -15.76
N SER A 246 -10.44 8.67 -17.08
CA SER A 246 -9.38 8.02 -17.86
C SER A 246 -8.43 9.09 -18.35
N ALA A 247 -7.14 8.99 -17.98
CA ALA A 247 -6.08 9.91 -18.35
C ALA A 247 -4.72 9.22 -18.25
N SER A 248 -3.60 9.89 -18.44
CA SER A 248 -2.30 9.31 -18.14
C SER A 248 -2.10 9.08 -16.64
N PRO A 249 -1.21 8.19 -16.20
CA PRO A 249 -0.91 7.99 -14.79
C PRO A 249 -0.57 9.28 -14.05
N GLU A 250 0.24 10.14 -14.66
CA GLU A 250 0.67 11.42 -14.09
C GLU A 250 -0.51 12.38 -13.91
N GLU A 251 -1.36 12.51 -14.94
CA GLU A 251 -2.57 13.33 -14.87
C GLU A 251 -3.54 12.85 -13.80
N GLN A 252 -3.66 11.53 -13.61
CA GLN A 252 -4.51 10.94 -12.58
C GLN A 252 -3.98 11.21 -11.17
N LEU A 253 -2.68 11.05 -10.94
CA LEU A 253 -2.05 11.37 -9.65
C LEU A 253 -2.22 12.85 -9.30
N HIS A 254 -2.04 13.74 -10.30
CA HIS A 254 -2.25 15.18 -10.14
C HIS A 254 -3.70 15.53 -9.84
N ALA A 255 -4.64 14.97 -10.60
CA ALA A 255 -6.07 15.20 -10.40
C ALA A 255 -6.57 14.69 -9.04
N ALA A 256 -5.97 13.61 -8.53
CA ALA A 256 -6.25 13.07 -7.21
C ALA A 256 -5.56 13.88 -6.07
N GLY A 257 -4.64 14.77 -6.39
CA GLY A 257 -3.90 15.56 -5.40
C GLY A 257 -2.89 14.76 -4.59
N ILE A 258 -2.31 13.72 -5.19
CA ILE A 258 -1.36 12.79 -4.55
C ILE A 258 0.00 12.73 -5.27
N ASP A 259 0.25 13.64 -6.21
CA ASP A 259 1.53 13.82 -6.88
C ASP A 259 2.52 14.64 -6.02
N ALA A 260 3.76 14.74 -6.47
CA ALA A 260 4.83 15.44 -5.75
C ALA A 260 4.53 16.93 -5.52
N GLU A 261 3.85 17.60 -6.47
CA GLU A 261 3.47 19.00 -6.35
C GLU A 261 2.43 19.21 -5.24
N SER A 262 1.38 18.41 -5.24
CA SER A 262 0.31 18.41 -4.22
C SER A 262 0.84 18.08 -2.84
N ILE A 263 1.74 17.09 -2.73
CA ILE A 263 2.41 16.72 -1.48
C ILE A 263 3.25 17.91 -0.97
N SER A 264 4.03 18.55 -1.82
CA SER A 264 4.86 19.70 -1.45
C SER A 264 4.00 20.88 -0.99
N ALA A 265 2.89 21.15 -1.69
CA ALA A 265 1.96 22.22 -1.32
C ALA A 265 1.32 21.94 0.07
N ALA A 266 0.86 20.73 0.32
CA ALA A 266 0.31 20.35 1.62
C ALA A 266 1.36 20.45 2.74
N ALA A 267 2.60 20.02 2.47
CA ALA A 267 3.68 20.08 3.44
C ALA A 267 4.04 21.53 3.83
N ARG A 268 4.12 22.45 2.86
CA ARG A 268 4.36 23.89 3.16
C ARG A 268 3.29 24.45 4.08
N LEU A 269 2.01 24.22 3.77
CA LEU A 269 0.90 24.70 4.60
C LEU A 269 0.98 24.15 6.04
N LEU A 270 1.35 22.87 6.19
CA LEU A 270 1.47 22.23 7.50
C LEU A 270 2.62 22.80 8.33
N VAL A 271 3.76 23.08 7.69
CA VAL A 271 4.92 23.67 8.37
C VAL A 271 4.66 25.12 8.77
N GLU A 272 4.00 25.91 7.91
CA GLU A 272 3.61 27.30 8.23
C GLU A 272 2.65 27.37 9.42
N GLN A 273 1.65 26.52 9.46
CA GLN A 273 0.67 26.46 10.55
C GLN A 273 1.25 25.96 11.88
N ALA A 274 2.38 25.24 11.87
CA ALA A 274 3.08 24.83 13.07
C ALA A 274 3.91 25.96 13.71
N ILE A 275 4.07 27.11 13.03
CA ILE A 275 4.84 28.28 13.50
C ILE A 275 3.93 29.28 14.23
N VAL A 276 2.60 29.16 14.05
CA VAL A 276 1.64 30.07 14.73
C VAL A 276 1.32 29.45 16.09
N PRO A 277 1.67 30.09 17.22
CA PRO A 277 1.44 29.59 18.56
C PRO A 277 -0.05 29.57 18.94
#